data_b88a739482ddae7aca92420311cd0474
#
_entry.id   b88a739482ddae7aca92420311cd0474
#
_cell.length_a   1.000
_cell.length_b   1.000
_cell.length_c   1.000
_cell.angle_alpha   90.00
_cell.angle_beta   90.00
_cell.angle_gamma   90.00
#
_symmetry.space_group_name_H-M   'P 1'
#
loop_
_entity.id
_entity.type
_entity.pdbx_description
1 polymer ?
#
loop_
_entity_poly.entity_id
_entity_poly.type
_entity_poly.pdbx_seq_one_letter_code
_entity_poly.pdbx_strand_id
1 'polypeptide(L)'
;MKIFIDTADVEAIRKAKEMGFISGVTTNPSLIAAEGKDFHAVIKEIASIVDGPVSAEVLSETAEEMIAEGQVLAGLDPHVVVKIPMTEEGMKAVSALSDMGIRSNVALIFSAGQALLAARAGASYVSPFVGRIDDIGWDGVELIRTIADIFRLHKIKTEIIAASVRKPQHVAQCALAGADIATVPYQVLMDTLKHPLTDIGIARFKADWEKAHK
;
A
#
# COMPACT_ATOMS: atom_id res chain seq x y z
N MET A 1 2.10 -9.46 -8.40
CA MET A 1 1.70 -8.31 -7.55
C MET A 1 1.99 -8.66 -6.10
N LYS A 2 2.74 -7.82 -5.39
CA LYS A 2 2.98 -7.94 -3.95
C LYS A 2 1.72 -7.48 -3.17
N ILE A 3 1.54 -7.98 -1.95
CA ILE A 3 0.46 -7.53 -1.07
C ILE A 3 1.06 -6.78 0.12
N PHE A 4 0.61 -5.55 0.33
CA PHE A 4 0.84 -4.79 1.56
C PHE A 4 -0.45 -4.78 2.38
N ILE A 5 -0.32 -4.59 3.68
CA ILE A 5 -1.47 -4.35 4.55
C ILE A 5 -1.60 -2.85 4.84
N ASP A 6 -2.83 -2.34 4.77
CA ASP A 6 -3.14 -0.92 5.03
C ASP A 6 -3.74 -0.77 6.43
N THR A 7 -2.87 -0.62 7.42
CA THR A 7 -3.26 -0.47 8.84
C THR A 7 -2.08 -0.01 9.70
N ALA A 8 -2.37 0.57 10.86
CA ALA A 8 -1.41 0.80 11.95
C ALA A 8 -1.63 -0.16 13.14
N ASP A 9 -2.64 -1.03 13.09
CA ASP A 9 -2.89 -2.06 14.10
C ASP A 9 -1.80 -3.14 14.04
N VAL A 10 -0.91 -3.11 15.01
CA VAL A 10 0.23 -4.02 15.14
C VAL A 10 -0.19 -5.48 15.23
N GLU A 11 -1.30 -5.78 15.93
CA GLU A 11 -1.79 -7.15 16.06
C GLU A 11 -2.35 -7.70 14.74
N ALA A 12 -3.05 -6.87 13.98
CA ALA A 12 -3.50 -7.24 12.63
C ALA A 12 -2.31 -7.50 11.69
N ILE A 13 -1.24 -6.68 11.79
CA ILE A 13 0.00 -6.87 11.02
C ILE A 13 0.68 -8.19 11.38
N ARG A 14 0.82 -8.51 12.67
CA ARG A 14 1.42 -9.78 13.13
C ARG A 14 0.65 -10.99 12.57
N LYS A 15 -0.67 -11.00 12.73
CA LYS A 15 -1.54 -12.06 12.19
C LYS A 15 -1.41 -12.22 10.67
N ALA A 16 -1.39 -11.10 9.93
CA ALA A 16 -1.22 -11.15 8.48
C ALA A 16 0.18 -11.64 8.07
N LYS A 17 1.23 -11.26 8.83
CA LYS A 17 2.59 -11.76 8.59
C LYS A 17 2.72 -13.26 8.81
N GLU A 18 2.11 -13.81 9.86
CA GLU A 18 2.09 -15.26 10.12
C GLU A 18 1.50 -16.06 8.96
N MET A 19 0.54 -15.49 8.21
CA MET A 19 -0.03 -16.11 7.01
C MET A 19 0.91 -16.06 5.79
N GLY A 20 2.02 -15.30 5.85
CA GLY A 20 3.13 -15.34 4.90
C GLY A 20 2.92 -14.61 3.57
N PHE A 21 1.79 -13.90 3.35
CA PHE A 21 1.51 -13.27 2.07
C PHE A 21 1.78 -11.75 2.03
N ILE A 22 1.97 -11.08 3.18
CA ILE A 22 2.29 -9.65 3.18
C ILE A 22 3.79 -9.40 3.04
N SER A 23 4.14 -8.37 2.29
CA SER A 23 5.52 -7.96 2.03
C SER A 23 5.79 -6.48 2.33
N GLY A 24 4.87 -5.78 2.99
CA GLY A 24 5.00 -4.39 3.40
C GLY A 24 3.74 -3.87 4.08
N VAL A 25 3.82 -2.63 4.54
CA VAL A 25 2.73 -1.94 5.25
C VAL A 25 2.58 -0.52 4.72
N THR A 26 1.36 -0.07 4.54
CA THR A 26 1.08 1.36 4.42
C THR A 26 0.32 1.84 5.64
N THR A 27 0.70 3.01 6.12
CA THR A 27 -0.03 3.74 7.15
C THR A 27 -0.49 5.10 6.64
N ASN A 28 -1.29 5.77 7.42
CA ASN A 28 -1.65 7.17 7.22
C ASN A 28 -1.97 7.81 8.58
N PRO A 29 -2.01 9.15 8.67
CA PRO A 29 -2.23 9.84 9.94
C PRO A 29 -3.50 9.41 10.66
N SER A 30 -4.59 9.13 9.94
CA SER A 30 -5.86 8.69 10.54
C SER A 30 -5.77 7.31 11.16
N LEU A 31 -5.07 6.37 10.51
CA LEU A 31 -4.85 5.02 11.03
C LEU A 31 -3.99 5.06 12.30
N ILE A 32 -2.92 5.86 12.30
CA ILE A 32 -2.04 5.97 13.47
C ILE A 32 -2.74 6.69 14.63
N ALA A 33 -3.50 7.74 14.34
CA ALA A 33 -4.28 8.44 15.37
C ALA A 33 -5.30 7.52 16.07
N ALA A 34 -5.88 6.55 15.34
CA ALA A 34 -6.80 5.57 15.91
C ALA A 34 -6.13 4.64 16.94
N GLU A 35 -4.82 4.40 16.85
CA GLU A 35 -4.08 3.58 17.81
C GLU A 35 -3.82 4.30 19.15
N GLY A 36 -3.94 5.63 19.20
CA GLY A 36 -3.72 6.43 20.42
C GLY A 36 -2.30 6.36 20.97
N LYS A 37 -1.31 5.98 20.16
CA LYS A 37 0.10 5.80 20.51
C LYS A 37 0.98 6.87 19.86
N ASP A 38 2.21 6.99 20.32
CA ASP A 38 3.22 7.85 19.68
C ASP A 38 3.51 7.39 18.26
N PHE A 39 3.48 8.34 17.32
CA PHE A 39 3.64 8.10 15.89
C PHE A 39 4.94 7.36 15.53
N HIS A 40 6.07 7.87 16.05
CA HIS A 40 7.38 7.30 15.74
C HIS A 40 7.55 5.91 16.36
N ALA A 41 7.00 5.70 17.57
CA ALA A 41 7.04 4.40 18.24
C ALA A 41 6.25 3.34 17.45
N VAL A 42 5.06 3.69 16.93
CA VAL A 42 4.26 2.78 16.11
C VAL A 42 4.99 2.41 14.81
N ILE A 43 5.58 3.39 14.10
CA ILE A 43 6.32 3.12 12.86
C ILE A 43 7.52 2.21 13.12
N LYS A 44 8.29 2.43 14.18
CA LYS A 44 9.41 1.56 14.57
C LYS A 44 8.94 0.15 14.89
N GLU A 45 7.85 0.02 15.65
CA GLU A 45 7.28 -1.29 15.99
C GLU A 45 6.85 -2.04 14.74
N ILE A 46 6.14 -1.39 13.81
CA ILE A 46 5.73 -1.98 12.54
C ILE A 46 6.95 -2.41 11.71
N ALA A 47 7.97 -1.56 11.59
CA ALA A 47 9.19 -1.86 10.85
C ALA A 47 9.95 -3.06 11.44
N SER A 48 9.89 -3.27 12.76
CA SER A 48 10.49 -4.45 13.41
C SER A 48 9.76 -5.76 13.13
N ILE A 49 8.48 -5.70 12.70
CA ILE A 49 7.67 -6.88 12.43
C ILE A 49 7.78 -7.30 10.97
N VAL A 50 7.76 -6.34 10.04
CA VAL A 50 7.67 -6.60 8.60
C VAL A 50 9.03 -6.39 7.95
N ASP A 51 9.54 -7.43 7.30
CA ASP A 51 10.77 -7.36 6.50
C ASP A 51 10.46 -6.81 5.10
N GLY A 52 10.18 -5.50 5.03
CA GLY A 52 9.78 -4.83 3.80
C GLY A 52 9.33 -3.39 4.01
N PRO A 53 8.96 -2.68 2.92
CA PRO A 53 8.63 -1.27 2.98
C PRO A 53 7.49 -0.93 3.94
N VAL A 54 7.69 0.12 4.75
CA VAL A 54 6.68 0.68 5.66
C VAL A 54 6.47 2.15 5.31
N SER A 55 5.32 2.50 4.76
CA SER A 55 5.01 3.88 4.40
C SER A 55 4.54 4.68 5.61
N ALA A 56 5.28 5.75 5.94
CA ALA A 56 4.98 6.71 7.00
C ALA A 56 4.76 8.10 6.38
N GLU A 57 3.58 8.68 6.59
CA GLU A 57 3.14 9.92 5.92
C GLU A 57 3.54 11.16 6.71
N VAL A 58 4.09 12.16 6.02
CA VAL A 58 4.37 13.48 6.59
C VAL A 58 3.08 14.24 6.87
N LEU A 59 3.10 15.09 7.88
CA LEU A 59 1.97 15.96 8.28
C LEU A 59 2.18 17.42 7.84
N SER A 60 3.42 17.79 7.53
CA SER A 60 3.80 19.14 7.11
C SER A 60 3.18 19.52 5.76
N GLU A 61 3.05 20.84 5.50
CA GLU A 61 2.39 21.36 4.30
C GLU A 61 3.37 22.00 3.32
N THR A 62 4.52 22.54 3.79
CA THR A 62 5.54 23.13 2.93
C THR A 62 6.61 22.12 2.53
N ALA A 63 7.23 22.32 1.39
CA ALA A 63 8.29 21.44 0.91
C ALA A 63 9.45 21.32 1.90
N GLU A 64 9.90 22.45 2.47
CA GLU A 64 11.00 22.50 3.43
C GLU A 64 10.69 21.66 4.69
N GLU A 65 9.49 21.82 5.26
CA GLU A 65 9.06 21.07 6.42
C GLU A 65 8.87 19.58 6.09
N MET A 66 8.27 19.23 4.93
CA MET A 66 8.13 17.84 4.47
C MET A 66 9.49 17.16 4.30
N ILE A 67 10.51 17.88 3.80
CA ILE A 67 11.86 17.35 3.66
C ILE A 67 12.46 17.06 5.03
N ALA A 68 12.39 18.03 5.96
CA ALA A 68 12.91 17.86 7.31
C ALA A 68 12.23 16.70 8.05
N GLU A 69 10.91 16.63 8.00
CA GLU A 69 10.11 15.52 8.58
C GLU A 69 10.46 14.19 7.90
N GLY A 70 10.54 14.17 6.58
CA GLY A 70 10.90 12.98 5.80
C GLY A 70 12.27 12.41 6.14
N GLN A 71 13.27 13.27 6.40
CA GLN A 71 14.59 12.83 6.87
C GLN A 71 14.51 12.19 8.25
N VAL A 72 13.72 12.75 9.17
CA VAL A 72 13.49 12.15 10.49
C VAL A 72 12.81 10.79 10.37
N LEU A 73 11.75 10.68 9.55
CA LEU A 73 11.04 9.43 9.32
C LEU A 73 11.93 8.35 8.72
N ALA A 74 12.69 8.69 7.67
CA ALA A 74 13.63 7.77 7.02
C ALA A 74 14.73 7.28 7.98
N GLY A 75 15.09 8.10 8.97
CA GLY A 75 16.06 7.74 10.02
C GLY A 75 15.52 6.77 11.08
N LEU A 76 14.21 6.49 11.13
CA LEU A 76 13.63 5.59 12.11
C LEU A 76 14.00 4.12 11.87
N ASP A 77 13.99 3.69 10.60
CA ASP A 77 14.33 2.32 10.18
C ASP A 77 14.61 2.30 8.65
N PRO A 78 15.53 1.47 8.15
CA PRO A 78 15.83 1.35 6.72
C PRO A 78 14.65 0.93 5.83
N HIS A 79 13.62 0.31 6.39
CA HIS A 79 12.41 -0.08 5.66
C HIS A 79 11.41 1.07 5.50
N VAL A 80 11.59 2.19 6.21
CA VAL A 80 10.66 3.32 6.13
C VAL A 80 10.74 3.96 4.74
N VAL A 81 9.57 4.22 4.18
CA VAL A 81 9.33 4.95 2.94
C VAL A 81 8.50 6.18 3.29
N VAL A 82 9.00 7.35 2.97
CA VAL A 82 8.35 8.63 3.29
C VAL A 82 7.13 8.82 2.40
N LYS A 83 5.94 8.88 2.97
CA LYS A 83 4.72 9.09 2.19
C LYS A 83 4.41 10.58 2.10
N ILE A 84 4.22 11.05 0.86
CA ILE A 84 4.09 12.48 0.51
C ILE A 84 2.78 12.70 -0.26
N PRO A 85 1.98 13.73 0.05
CA PRO A 85 0.78 14.04 -0.72
C PRO A 85 1.10 14.59 -2.11
N MET A 86 0.24 14.31 -3.10
CA MET A 86 0.37 14.81 -4.49
C MET A 86 0.00 16.29 -4.59
N THR A 87 0.90 17.17 -4.17
CA THR A 87 0.78 18.63 -4.22
C THR A 87 2.02 19.24 -4.88
N GLU A 88 1.98 20.53 -5.20
CA GLU A 88 3.17 21.25 -5.72
C GLU A 88 4.33 21.17 -4.72
N GLU A 89 4.08 21.46 -3.44
CA GLU A 89 5.08 21.37 -2.38
C GLU A 89 5.56 19.93 -2.16
N GLY A 90 4.63 18.96 -2.24
CA GLY A 90 4.96 17.54 -2.19
C GLY A 90 5.91 17.12 -3.32
N MET A 91 5.73 17.61 -4.54
CA MET A 91 6.64 17.28 -5.66
C MET A 91 8.04 17.87 -5.48
N LYS A 92 8.16 19.08 -4.92
CA LYS A 92 9.45 19.67 -4.53
C LYS A 92 10.14 18.80 -3.45
N ALA A 93 9.37 18.35 -2.45
CA ALA A 93 9.89 17.48 -1.39
C ALA A 93 10.34 16.12 -1.94
N VAL A 94 9.55 15.48 -2.81
CA VAL A 94 9.90 14.20 -3.45
C VAL A 94 11.22 14.32 -4.23
N SER A 95 11.39 15.37 -5.02
CA SER A 95 12.62 15.60 -5.78
C SER A 95 13.85 15.71 -4.85
N ALA A 96 13.76 16.55 -3.81
CA ALA A 96 14.84 16.73 -2.86
C ALA A 96 15.17 15.45 -2.08
N LEU A 97 14.15 14.70 -1.60
CA LEU A 97 14.34 13.42 -0.91
C LEU A 97 14.98 12.36 -1.83
N SER A 98 14.58 12.34 -3.11
CA SER A 98 15.18 11.45 -4.11
C SER A 98 16.67 11.74 -4.33
N ASP A 99 17.07 13.00 -4.39
CA ASP A 99 18.47 13.40 -4.50
C ASP A 99 19.31 12.99 -3.27
N MET A 100 18.65 12.87 -2.10
CA MET A 100 19.25 12.37 -0.86
C MET A 100 19.26 10.84 -0.76
N GLY A 101 18.72 10.12 -1.75
CA GLY A 101 18.56 8.67 -1.72
C GLY A 101 17.44 8.15 -0.78
N ILE A 102 16.55 9.03 -0.33
CA ILE A 102 15.41 8.69 0.53
C ILE A 102 14.23 8.28 -0.35
N ARG A 103 13.71 7.07 -0.11
CA ARG A 103 12.57 6.54 -0.85
C ARG A 103 11.28 7.26 -0.47
N SER A 104 10.47 7.60 -1.47
CA SER A 104 9.16 8.21 -1.25
C SER A 104 8.02 7.43 -1.91
N ASN A 105 6.83 7.54 -1.31
CA ASN A 105 5.55 7.03 -1.81
C ASN A 105 4.59 8.21 -1.98
N VAL A 106 4.30 8.59 -3.22
CA VAL A 106 3.38 9.69 -3.48
C VAL A 106 1.94 9.19 -3.40
N ALA A 107 1.19 9.74 -2.45
CA ALA A 107 -0.19 9.39 -2.16
C ALA A 107 -1.19 10.41 -2.72
N LEU A 108 -2.49 10.08 -2.60
CA LEU A 108 -3.60 10.92 -3.09
C LEU A 108 -3.50 11.17 -4.60
N ILE A 109 -3.19 10.12 -5.34
CA ILE A 109 -3.15 10.14 -6.81
C ILE A 109 -4.52 9.70 -7.34
N PHE A 110 -5.09 10.54 -8.21
CA PHE A 110 -6.41 10.36 -8.81
C PHE A 110 -6.40 10.49 -10.35
N SER A 111 -5.20 10.68 -10.96
CA SER A 111 -5.06 10.70 -12.42
C SER A 111 -3.72 10.12 -12.86
N ALA A 112 -3.66 9.62 -14.09
CA ALA A 112 -2.41 9.09 -14.66
C ALA A 112 -1.36 10.19 -14.87
N GLY A 113 -1.79 11.43 -15.14
CA GLY A 113 -0.89 12.58 -15.22
C GLY A 113 -0.18 12.85 -13.89
N GLN A 114 -0.90 12.81 -12.76
CA GLN A 114 -0.30 12.93 -11.43
C GLN A 114 0.74 11.83 -11.17
N ALA A 115 0.41 10.57 -11.48
CA ALA A 115 1.34 9.46 -11.31
C ALA A 115 2.61 9.64 -12.15
N LEU A 116 2.48 10.11 -13.39
CA LEU A 116 3.62 10.37 -14.28
C LEU A 116 4.52 11.49 -13.72
N LEU A 117 3.94 12.60 -13.24
CA LEU A 117 4.70 13.70 -12.64
C LEU A 117 5.44 13.24 -11.38
N ALA A 118 4.77 12.49 -10.48
CA ALA A 118 5.38 11.94 -9.28
C ALA A 118 6.56 11.01 -9.60
N ALA A 119 6.39 10.13 -10.58
CA ALA A 119 7.46 9.23 -11.03
C ALA A 119 8.66 10.01 -11.60
N ARG A 120 8.42 11.08 -12.36
CA ARG A 120 9.49 11.94 -12.93
C ARG A 120 10.16 12.81 -11.88
N ALA A 121 9.48 13.15 -10.78
CA ALA A 121 10.08 13.80 -9.62
C ALA A 121 10.98 12.86 -8.78
N GLY A 122 11.03 11.56 -9.08
CA GLY A 122 11.89 10.59 -8.40
C GLY A 122 11.19 9.73 -7.35
N ALA A 123 9.85 9.70 -7.33
CA ALA A 123 9.11 8.81 -6.43
C ALA A 123 9.47 7.34 -6.65
N SER A 124 9.72 6.60 -5.56
CA SER A 124 9.91 5.15 -5.60
C SER A 124 8.60 4.41 -5.80
N TYR A 125 7.52 4.96 -5.25
CA TYR A 125 6.16 4.43 -5.33
C TYR A 125 5.16 5.54 -5.63
N VAL A 126 4.07 5.17 -6.31
CA VAL A 126 2.87 6.00 -6.47
C VAL A 126 1.65 5.23 -5.98
N SER A 127 0.78 5.88 -5.23
CA SER A 127 -0.42 5.28 -4.64
C SER A 127 -1.70 5.87 -5.24
N PRO A 128 -2.16 5.40 -6.42
CA PRO A 128 -3.47 5.74 -6.95
C PRO A 128 -4.60 5.11 -6.13
N PHE A 129 -5.67 5.89 -5.88
CA PHE A 129 -6.76 5.55 -4.96
C PHE A 129 -7.95 4.94 -5.69
N VAL A 130 -8.00 3.62 -5.83
CA VAL A 130 -9.04 2.88 -6.54
C VAL A 130 -10.43 3.14 -5.97
N GLY A 131 -10.65 2.86 -4.69
CA GLY A 131 -11.97 2.96 -4.09
C GLY A 131 -12.53 4.38 -4.04
N ARG A 132 -11.70 5.41 -3.87
CA ARG A 132 -12.17 6.81 -3.91
C ARG A 132 -12.54 7.27 -5.33
N ILE A 133 -11.93 6.72 -6.35
CA ILE A 133 -12.33 6.94 -7.76
C ILE A 133 -13.70 6.29 -8.01
N ASP A 134 -13.91 5.07 -7.49
CA ASP A 134 -15.21 4.40 -7.59
C ASP A 134 -16.32 5.20 -6.90
N ASP A 135 -16.04 5.86 -5.76
CA ASP A 135 -17.02 6.68 -5.01
C ASP A 135 -17.60 7.83 -5.84
N ILE A 136 -16.85 8.34 -6.80
CA ILE A 136 -17.31 9.42 -7.69
C ILE A 136 -17.88 8.90 -9.02
N GLY A 137 -18.09 7.57 -9.12
CA GLY A 137 -18.69 6.94 -10.29
C GLY A 137 -17.74 6.72 -11.47
N TRP A 138 -16.42 6.76 -11.23
CA TRP A 138 -15.42 6.43 -12.22
C TRP A 138 -14.84 5.03 -11.93
N ASP A 139 -14.02 4.50 -12.84
CA ASP A 139 -13.38 3.18 -12.70
C ASP A 139 -11.95 3.34 -12.16
N GLY A 140 -11.77 3.04 -10.86
CA GLY A 140 -10.45 3.12 -10.21
C GLY A 140 -9.48 2.06 -10.71
N VAL A 141 -9.96 0.91 -11.18
CA VAL A 141 -9.11 -0.14 -11.76
C VAL A 141 -8.59 0.28 -13.13
N GLU A 142 -9.39 1.00 -13.92
CA GLU A 142 -8.95 1.55 -15.21
C GLU A 142 -7.87 2.62 -15.02
N LEU A 143 -7.92 3.40 -13.94
CA LEU A 143 -6.81 4.30 -13.58
C LEU A 143 -5.50 3.54 -13.36
N ILE A 144 -5.53 2.42 -12.63
CA ILE A 144 -4.35 1.55 -12.43
C ILE A 144 -3.82 1.06 -13.78
N ARG A 145 -4.68 0.56 -14.66
CA ARG A 145 -4.31 0.06 -16.00
C ARG A 145 -3.62 1.14 -16.82
N THR A 146 -4.21 2.33 -16.87
CA THR A 146 -3.66 3.47 -17.60
C THR A 146 -2.27 3.85 -17.09
N ILE A 147 -2.07 3.90 -15.78
CA ILE A 147 -0.76 4.20 -15.18
C ILE A 147 0.25 3.10 -15.53
N ALA A 148 -0.13 1.83 -15.38
CA ALA A 148 0.74 0.69 -15.68
C ALA A 148 1.17 0.66 -17.16
N ASP A 149 0.26 0.96 -18.08
CA ASP A 149 0.57 1.03 -19.51
C ASP A 149 1.55 2.18 -19.83
N ILE A 150 1.37 3.36 -19.24
CA ILE A 150 2.29 4.49 -19.36
C ILE A 150 3.67 4.12 -18.81
N PHE A 151 3.73 3.55 -17.61
CA PHE A 151 4.99 3.20 -16.95
C PHE A 151 5.75 2.14 -17.77
N ARG A 152 5.05 1.13 -18.27
CA ARG A 152 5.62 0.11 -19.16
C ARG A 152 6.14 0.70 -20.47
N LEU A 153 5.36 1.54 -21.14
CA LEU A 153 5.72 2.18 -22.40
C LEU A 153 6.99 3.02 -22.28
N HIS A 154 7.10 3.78 -21.19
CA HIS A 154 8.22 4.68 -20.94
C HIS A 154 9.31 4.09 -20.05
N LYS A 155 9.25 2.78 -19.73
CA LYS A 155 10.22 2.04 -18.90
C LYS A 155 10.46 2.73 -17.55
N ILE A 156 9.41 3.31 -16.96
CA ILE A 156 9.44 3.92 -15.64
C ILE A 156 9.52 2.81 -14.60
N LYS A 157 10.43 2.97 -13.62
CA LYS A 157 10.68 1.94 -12.59
C LYS A 157 9.95 2.19 -11.27
N THR A 158 9.25 3.31 -11.14
CA THR A 158 8.39 3.61 -9.99
C THR A 158 7.31 2.54 -9.88
N GLU A 159 7.18 1.90 -8.72
CA GLU A 159 6.17 0.86 -8.48
C GLU A 159 4.79 1.47 -8.18
N ILE A 160 3.74 0.83 -8.68
CA ILE A 160 2.35 1.25 -8.50
C ILE A 160 1.76 0.50 -7.32
N ILE A 161 1.36 1.22 -6.27
CA ILE A 161 0.62 0.70 -5.12
C ILE A 161 -0.87 1.02 -5.32
N ALA A 162 -1.67 0.06 -5.73
CA ALA A 162 -3.12 0.20 -5.73
C ALA A 162 -3.61 0.40 -4.29
N ALA A 163 -4.10 1.60 -3.98
CA ALA A 163 -4.53 2.02 -2.64
C ALA A 163 -6.04 2.23 -2.56
N SER A 164 -6.57 2.43 -1.35
CA SER A 164 -8.02 2.55 -1.12
C SER A 164 -8.79 1.32 -1.63
N VAL A 165 -8.22 0.14 -1.49
CA VAL A 165 -8.85 -1.15 -1.82
C VAL A 165 -9.94 -1.45 -0.79
N ARG A 166 -11.16 -1.77 -1.25
CA ARG A 166 -12.33 -1.90 -0.37
C ARG A 166 -13.04 -3.25 -0.42
N LYS A 167 -12.71 -4.08 -1.39
CA LYS A 167 -13.37 -5.38 -1.62
C LYS A 167 -12.39 -6.39 -2.24
N PRO A 168 -12.60 -7.71 -2.03
CA PRO A 168 -11.74 -8.75 -2.59
C PRO A 168 -11.55 -8.68 -4.11
N GLN A 169 -12.60 -8.25 -4.84
CA GLN A 169 -12.53 -8.11 -6.29
C GLN A 169 -11.50 -7.09 -6.74
N HIS A 170 -11.30 -5.99 -5.98
CA HIS A 170 -10.26 -5.00 -6.29
C HIS A 170 -8.86 -5.63 -6.31
N VAL A 171 -8.58 -6.59 -5.42
CA VAL A 171 -7.26 -7.24 -5.34
C VAL A 171 -6.94 -7.94 -6.66
N ALA A 172 -7.86 -8.78 -7.17
CA ALA A 172 -7.67 -9.49 -8.43
C ALA A 172 -7.66 -8.54 -9.63
N GLN A 173 -8.57 -7.56 -9.65
CA GLN A 173 -8.69 -6.60 -10.74
C GLN A 173 -7.46 -5.70 -10.86
N CYS A 174 -6.90 -5.21 -9.74
CA CYS A 174 -5.66 -4.42 -9.73
C CYS A 174 -4.46 -5.25 -10.17
N ALA A 175 -4.40 -6.54 -9.81
CA ALA A 175 -3.37 -7.45 -10.29
C ALA A 175 -3.42 -7.61 -11.81
N LEU A 176 -4.61 -7.80 -12.37
CA LEU A 176 -4.83 -7.89 -13.83
C LEU A 176 -4.58 -6.55 -14.55
N ALA A 177 -4.80 -5.44 -13.87
CA ALA A 177 -4.54 -4.10 -14.40
C ALA A 177 -3.06 -3.72 -14.43
N GLY A 178 -2.19 -4.49 -13.77
CA GLY A 178 -0.74 -4.27 -13.79
C GLY A 178 -0.20 -3.49 -12.60
N ALA A 179 -0.92 -3.43 -11.46
CA ALA A 179 -0.36 -2.92 -10.22
C ALA A 179 0.82 -3.79 -9.77
N ASP A 180 1.90 -3.17 -9.28
CA ASP A 180 3.04 -3.89 -8.70
C ASP A 180 2.71 -4.38 -7.29
N ILE A 181 1.92 -3.60 -6.57
CA ILE A 181 1.53 -3.79 -5.18
C ILE A 181 0.04 -3.44 -5.04
N ALA A 182 -0.68 -4.15 -4.19
CA ALA A 182 -1.96 -3.68 -3.64
C ALA A 182 -1.82 -3.54 -2.13
N THR A 183 -2.18 -2.39 -1.58
CA THR A 183 -2.28 -2.20 -0.13
C THR A 183 -3.74 -2.34 0.29
N VAL A 184 -3.98 -3.31 1.17
CA VAL A 184 -5.32 -3.86 1.43
C VAL A 184 -5.62 -3.83 2.92
N PRO A 185 -6.78 -3.30 3.35
CA PRO A 185 -7.20 -3.36 4.76
C PRO A 185 -7.29 -4.81 5.26
N TYR A 186 -6.96 -5.03 6.54
CA TYR A 186 -6.94 -6.37 7.15
C TYR A 186 -8.23 -7.16 6.90
N GLN A 187 -9.40 -6.52 7.10
CA GLN A 187 -10.69 -7.20 6.90
C GLN A 187 -10.88 -7.66 5.44
N VAL A 188 -10.46 -6.85 4.47
CA VAL A 188 -10.56 -7.21 3.04
C VAL A 188 -9.62 -8.38 2.70
N LEU A 189 -8.43 -8.45 3.31
CA LEU A 189 -7.54 -9.61 3.20
C LEU A 189 -8.23 -10.87 3.74
N MET A 190 -8.84 -10.79 4.93
CA MET A 190 -9.57 -11.92 5.52
C MET A 190 -10.77 -12.35 4.67
N ASP A 191 -11.48 -11.40 4.09
CA ASP A 191 -12.60 -11.71 3.20
C ASP A 191 -12.15 -12.33 1.87
N THR A 192 -10.94 -11.98 1.40
CA THR A 192 -10.33 -12.60 0.20
C THR A 192 -10.00 -14.09 0.41
N LEU A 193 -9.74 -14.51 1.65
CA LEU A 193 -9.47 -15.91 1.98
C LEU A 193 -10.75 -16.77 2.02
N LYS A 194 -11.93 -16.17 2.19
CA LYS A 194 -13.19 -16.88 2.37
C LYS A 194 -13.84 -17.23 1.04
N HIS A 195 -14.22 -18.50 0.88
CA HIS A 195 -15.01 -18.93 -0.26
C HIS A 195 -15.91 -20.11 0.14
N PRO A 196 -17.25 -20.06 -0.12
CA PRO A 196 -18.17 -21.14 0.27
C PRO A 196 -17.78 -22.51 -0.28
N LEU A 197 -17.25 -22.59 -1.50
CA LEU A 197 -16.80 -23.84 -2.09
C LEU A 197 -15.57 -24.43 -1.42
N THR A 198 -14.71 -23.61 -0.81
CA THR A 198 -13.58 -24.07 -0.01
C THR A 198 -14.08 -24.80 1.23
N ASP A 199 -15.03 -24.21 1.96
CA ASP A 199 -15.62 -24.82 3.16
C ASP A 199 -16.35 -26.14 2.84
N ILE A 200 -17.15 -26.15 1.78
CA ILE A 200 -17.84 -27.35 1.28
C ILE A 200 -16.82 -28.42 0.87
N GLY A 201 -15.75 -28.04 0.18
CA GLY A 201 -14.70 -28.95 -0.27
C GLY A 201 -13.97 -29.62 0.90
N ILE A 202 -13.60 -28.84 1.92
CA ILE A 202 -12.96 -29.35 3.14
C ILE A 202 -13.88 -30.35 3.86
N ALA A 203 -15.15 -30.00 4.05
CA ALA A 203 -16.12 -30.87 4.71
C ALA A 203 -16.29 -32.19 3.94
N ARG A 204 -16.36 -32.13 2.61
CA ARG A 204 -16.47 -33.33 1.76
C ARG A 204 -15.22 -34.20 1.87
N PHE A 205 -14.04 -33.66 1.75
CA PHE A 205 -12.80 -34.45 1.85
C PHE A 205 -12.65 -35.12 3.19
N LYS A 206 -13.03 -34.45 4.28
CA LYS A 206 -13.04 -35.03 5.63
C LYS A 206 -14.03 -36.21 5.74
N ALA A 207 -15.24 -36.05 5.22
CA ALA A 207 -16.26 -37.10 5.24
C ALA A 207 -15.84 -38.33 4.39
N ASP A 208 -15.22 -38.10 3.22
CA ASP A 208 -14.74 -39.18 2.36
C ASP A 208 -13.58 -39.94 3.02
N TRP A 209 -12.67 -39.25 3.70
CA TRP A 209 -11.58 -39.84 4.47
C TRP A 209 -12.11 -40.73 5.61
N GLU A 210 -13.06 -40.23 6.40
CA GLU A 210 -13.65 -40.96 7.51
C GLU A 210 -14.39 -42.24 7.06
N LYS A 211 -15.01 -42.25 5.86
CA LYS A 211 -15.65 -43.43 5.28
C LYS A 211 -14.66 -44.51 4.84
N ALA A 212 -13.51 -44.08 4.30
CA ALA A 212 -12.48 -45.00 3.80
C ALA A 212 -11.65 -45.66 4.91
N HIS A 213 -11.73 -45.16 6.15
CA HIS A 213 -10.95 -45.68 7.30
C HIS A 213 -11.83 -46.24 8.42
N LYS A 214 -13.11 -46.47 8.14
CA LYS A 214 -14.02 -47.34 8.92
C LYS A 214 -14.03 -48.72 8.35
#